data_fc2d4b2f36e7e9208662d11b89f67372
#
_entry.id   fc2d4b2f36e7e9208662d11b89f67372
#
_cell.length_a   1.000
_cell.length_b   1.000
_cell.length_c   1.000
_cell.angle_alpha   90.00
_cell.angle_beta   90.00
_cell.angle_gamma   90.00
#
_symmetry.space_group_name_H-M   'P 1'
#
loop_
_entity.id
_entity.type
_entity.pdbx_description
1 polymer ?
#
loop_
_entity_poly.entity_id
_entity_poly.type
_entity_poly.pdbx_seq_one_letter_code
_entity_poly.pdbx_strand_id
1 'polypeptide(L)'
;IMEYVDAVTLTEWLKTRPSSAERQRVLLELIEALDYIHAKQITHGDLKPDNILITRNGNHVKLIDFGLSDNDAYLARNIGCTPTFAAPEQLTENGQSDCRTDIYALGKIIQLLFPHRFRCVVRRCTQANAAHRYANILQLRRAIRRAKSYPIVLIICTLLMAISLICVPTVQQRLDMATQAQQQAYEEAILAPIHESYDSVFCAYRDSLMNIPYHYQEFTTTYLGAFANDINTLFRQYLLHYTENRQLIEEDYLSYYPHLAYQLSHIHPEYPSIFFSPADTAAQEALDLLLQRLR
;
A
#
# COMPACT_ATOMS: atom_id res chain seq x y z
N ILE A 1 61.12 -22.41 1.13
CA ILE A 1 60.93 -21.76 -0.19
C ILE A 1 59.53 -21.15 -0.17
N MET A 2 59.45 -19.83 -0.29
CA MET A 2 58.16 -19.13 -0.38
C MET A 2 57.81 -18.85 -1.85
N GLU A 3 56.53 -19.02 -2.21
CA GLU A 3 56.07 -18.66 -3.54
C GLU A 3 56.14 -17.13 -3.71
N TYR A 4 56.76 -16.66 -4.78
CA TYR A 4 56.74 -15.25 -5.14
C TYR A 4 55.36 -14.90 -5.77
N VAL A 5 54.67 -13.92 -5.19
CA VAL A 5 53.38 -13.43 -5.69
C VAL A 5 53.52 -11.98 -6.13
N ASP A 6 53.30 -11.70 -7.42
CA ASP A 6 53.23 -10.32 -7.90
C ASP A 6 51.93 -9.67 -7.39
N ALA A 7 52.03 -8.96 -6.28
CA ALA A 7 50.90 -8.38 -5.58
C ALA A 7 51.31 -7.12 -4.82
N VAL A 8 50.33 -6.37 -4.37
CA VAL A 8 50.46 -5.23 -3.46
C VAL A 8 49.62 -5.47 -2.20
N THR A 9 49.95 -4.83 -1.09
CA THR A 9 49.16 -4.91 0.10
C THR A 9 47.76 -4.28 -0.10
N LEU A 10 46.77 -4.68 0.71
CA LEU A 10 45.43 -4.07 0.69
C LEU A 10 45.52 -2.53 0.95
N THR A 11 46.48 -2.11 1.81
CA THR A 11 46.73 -0.69 2.07
C THR A 11 47.15 0.05 0.81
N GLU A 12 48.07 -0.53 0.06
CA GLU A 12 48.52 0.09 -1.22
C GLU A 12 47.49 0.04 -2.30
N TRP A 13 46.77 -1.10 -2.40
CA TRP A 13 45.69 -1.27 -3.36
C TRP A 13 44.57 -0.24 -3.16
N LEU A 14 44.22 0.09 -1.90
CA LEU A 14 43.19 1.10 -1.58
C LEU A 14 43.60 2.51 -2.05
N LYS A 15 44.89 2.83 -2.11
CA LYS A 15 45.38 4.11 -2.63
C LYS A 15 45.08 4.31 -4.14
N THR A 16 44.89 3.22 -4.88
CA THR A 16 44.48 3.25 -6.29
C THR A 16 43.03 3.64 -6.49
N ARG A 17 42.25 3.81 -5.40
CA ARG A 17 40.83 4.16 -5.40
C ARG A 17 39.98 3.14 -6.18
N PRO A 18 40.03 1.84 -5.84
CA PRO A 18 39.27 0.82 -6.54
C PRO A 18 37.75 1.08 -6.49
N SER A 19 37.07 0.65 -7.52
CA SER A 19 35.61 0.77 -7.63
C SER A 19 34.89 0.01 -6.52
N SER A 20 33.61 0.33 -6.26
CA SER A 20 32.79 -0.40 -5.29
C SER A 20 32.63 -1.88 -5.64
N ALA A 21 32.64 -2.21 -6.93
CA ALA A 21 32.54 -3.60 -7.41
C ALA A 21 33.83 -4.38 -7.12
N GLU A 22 35.00 -3.78 -7.35
CA GLU A 22 36.30 -4.39 -7.03
C GLU A 22 36.46 -4.60 -5.53
N ARG A 23 36.18 -3.58 -4.72
CA ARG A 23 36.18 -3.72 -3.25
C ARG A 23 35.26 -4.84 -2.77
N GLN A 24 34.10 -5.00 -3.41
CA GLN A 24 33.17 -6.05 -3.06
C GLN A 24 33.69 -7.44 -3.43
N ARG A 25 34.37 -7.57 -4.59
CA ARG A 25 35.02 -8.83 -5.00
C ARG A 25 36.10 -9.22 -4.00
N VAL A 26 37.00 -8.29 -3.68
CA VAL A 26 38.08 -8.50 -2.69
C VAL A 26 37.49 -8.91 -1.33
N LEU A 27 36.41 -8.25 -0.87
CA LEU A 27 35.75 -8.66 0.38
C LEU A 27 35.20 -10.10 0.32
N LEU A 28 34.61 -10.50 -0.80
CA LEU A 28 34.07 -11.86 -0.94
C LEU A 28 35.16 -12.91 -0.95
N GLU A 29 36.27 -12.68 -1.67
CA GLU A 29 37.44 -13.58 -1.69
C GLU A 29 38.09 -13.66 -0.32
N LEU A 30 38.19 -12.53 0.40
CA LEU A 30 38.73 -12.52 1.78
C LEU A 30 37.84 -13.36 2.73
N ILE A 31 36.52 -13.24 2.61
CA ILE A 31 35.56 -14.05 3.37
C ILE A 31 35.73 -15.54 3.02
N GLU A 32 35.92 -15.90 1.76
CA GLU A 32 36.12 -17.28 1.31
C GLU A 32 37.44 -17.84 1.80
N ALA A 33 38.52 -17.07 1.78
CA ALA A 33 39.82 -17.46 2.31
C ALA A 33 39.74 -17.74 3.83
N LEU A 34 39.09 -16.84 4.58
CA LEU A 34 38.90 -17.04 6.03
C LEU A 34 37.98 -18.23 6.35
N ASP A 35 36.90 -18.42 5.57
CA ASP A 35 36.01 -19.58 5.75
C ASP A 35 36.78 -20.91 5.55
N TYR A 36 37.67 -20.95 4.53
CA TYR A 36 38.49 -22.10 4.24
C TYR A 36 39.47 -22.45 5.38
N ILE A 37 40.18 -21.46 5.94
CA ILE A 37 41.13 -21.71 7.04
C ILE A 37 40.41 -22.04 8.34
N HIS A 38 39.29 -21.38 8.65
CA HIS A 38 38.47 -21.66 9.83
C HIS A 38 37.85 -23.06 9.77
N ALA A 39 37.46 -23.56 8.60
CA ALA A 39 37.00 -24.93 8.42
C ALA A 39 38.08 -25.97 8.76
N LYS A 40 39.36 -25.57 8.67
CA LYS A 40 40.52 -26.39 9.09
C LYS A 40 40.96 -26.10 10.53
N GLN A 41 40.17 -25.38 11.31
CA GLN A 41 40.46 -24.95 12.67
C GLN A 41 41.75 -24.08 12.78
N ILE A 42 42.09 -23.37 11.72
CA ILE A 42 43.20 -22.42 11.68
C ILE A 42 42.63 -21.02 11.86
N THR A 43 43.12 -20.29 12.86
CA THR A 43 42.86 -18.85 13.05
C THR A 43 44.06 -18.08 12.47
N HIS A 44 43.80 -16.99 11.77
CA HIS A 44 44.89 -16.18 11.23
C HIS A 44 45.62 -15.41 12.36
N GLY A 45 44.87 -14.81 13.28
CA GLY A 45 45.37 -14.16 14.50
C GLY A 45 45.96 -12.75 14.31
N ASP A 46 46.51 -12.41 13.15
CA ASP A 46 47.05 -11.06 12.82
C ASP A 46 46.49 -10.55 11.50
N LEU A 47 45.17 -10.56 11.33
CA LEU A 47 44.51 -10.13 10.14
C LEU A 47 44.48 -8.58 10.08
N LYS A 48 45.31 -8.01 9.19
CA LYS A 48 45.43 -6.60 8.97
C LYS A 48 45.66 -6.30 7.47
N PRO A 49 45.48 -5.05 7.00
CA PRO A 49 45.62 -4.71 5.56
C PRO A 49 46.97 -5.06 4.99
N ASP A 50 48.05 -5.05 5.79
CA ASP A 50 49.40 -5.34 5.32
C ASP A 50 49.65 -6.86 5.11
N ASN A 51 48.86 -7.71 5.81
CA ASN A 51 48.90 -9.16 5.66
C ASN A 51 47.87 -9.70 4.64
N ILE A 52 47.23 -8.79 3.87
CA ILE A 52 46.32 -9.13 2.78
C ILE A 52 46.94 -8.60 1.49
N LEU A 53 47.38 -9.53 0.63
CA LEU A 53 47.92 -9.19 -0.69
C LEU A 53 46.80 -9.26 -1.73
N ILE A 54 46.84 -8.28 -2.66
CA ILE A 54 45.98 -8.21 -3.83
C ILE A 54 46.86 -8.37 -5.06
N THR A 55 46.64 -9.45 -5.82
CA THR A 55 47.45 -9.73 -7.02
C THR A 55 47.23 -8.65 -8.06
N ARG A 56 48.31 -8.26 -8.79
CA ARG A 56 48.21 -7.28 -9.89
C ARG A 56 47.41 -7.81 -11.06
N ASN A 57 47.40 -9.12 -11.23
CA ASN A 57 46.58 -9.75 -12.26
C ASN A 57 45.33 -10.37 -11.61
N GLY A 58 44.15 -9.84 -11.95
CA GLY A 58 42.87 -10.35 -11.51
C GLY A 58 42.36 -9.84 -10.15
N ASN A 59 43.15 -9.08 -9.37
CA ASN A 59 42.83 -8.59 -8.03
C ASN A 59 42.41 -9.74 -7.05
N HIS A 60 43.11 -10.87 -7.11
CA HIS A 60 42.89 -12.01 -6.21
C HIS A 60 43.50 -11.78 -4.85
N VAL A 61 42.81 -12.27 -3.80
CA VAL A 61 43.25 -12.15 -2.41
C VAL A 61 44.18 -13.30 -2.05
N LYS A 62 45.32 -12.96 -1.44
CA LYS A 62 46.22 -13.91 -0.79
C LYS A 62 46.46 -13.47 0.67
N LEU A 63 46.28 -14.37 1.63
CA LEU A 63 46.61 -14.14 3.02
C LEU A 63 48.02 -14.60 3.28
N ILE A 64 48.78 -13.77 4.02
CA ILE A 64 50.15 -14.05 4.41
C ILE A 64 50.31 -13.88 5.94
N ASP A 65 51.43 -14.36 6.48
CA ASP A 65 51.82 -14.23 7.89
C ASP A 65 50.77 -14.77 8.86
N PHE A 66 50.50 -16.08 8.71
CA PHE A 66 49.70 -16.85 9.64
C PHE A 66 50.48 -17.08 10.96
N GLY A 67 49.79 -16.87 12.08
CA GLY A 67 50.25 -17.40 13.34
C GLY A 67 51.23 -16.54 14.11
N LEU A 68 51.10 -15.21 14.02
CA LEU A 68 51.64 -14.37 15.09
C LEU A 68 50.91 -14.72 16.39
N SER A 69 51.67 -15.14 17.40
CA SER A 69 51.10 -15.57 18.68
C SER A 69 50.39 -14.41 19.37
N ASP A 70 49.36 -14.71 20.15
CA ASP A 70 48.70 -13.73 21.04
C ASP A 70 49.70 -12.90 21.87
N ASN A 71 50.88 -13.42 22.10
CA ASN A 71 51.99 -12.75 22.75
C ASN A 71 52.50 -11.51 22.02
N ASP A 72 52.51 -11.48 20.68
CA ASP A 72 53.03 -10.34 19.92
C ASP A 72 52.10 -9.14 19.97
N ALA A 73 50.78 -9.38 19.96
CA ALA A 73 49.78 -8.31 20.13
C ALA A 73 49.84 -7.72 21.56
N TYR A 74 50.04 -8.56 22.55
CA TYR A 74 50.23 -8.15 23.95
C TYR A 74 51.52 -7.36 24.15
N LEU A 75 52.61 -7.80 23.55
CA LEU A 75 53.91 -7.10 23.60
C LEU A 75 53.83 -5.73 22.91
N ALA A 76 53.18 -5.64 21.76
CA ALA A 76 52.98 -4.38 21.04
C ALA A 76 52.20 -3.31 21.87
N ARG A 77 51.24 -3.77 22.69
CA ARG A 77 50.53 -2.87 23.62
C ARG A 77 51.46 -2.34 24.70
N ASN A 78 52.33 -3.20 25.25
CA ASN A 78 53.26 -2.81 26.32
C ASN A 78 54.31 -1.79 25.85
N ILE A 79 54.56 -1.69 24.53
CA ILE A 79 55.45 -0.72 23.92
C ILE A 79 54.69 0.60 23.59
N GLY A 80 53.39 0.70 23.93
CA GLY A 80 52.58 1.89 23.68
C GLY A 80 51.92 1.96 22.31
N CYS A 81 52.01 0.96 21.48
CA CYS A 81 51.28 0.78 20.22
C CYS A 81 49.97 0.06 20.46
N THR A 82 48.85 0.69 20.21
CA THR A 82 47.55 0.02 20.21
C THR A 82 47.26 -0.53 18.81
N PRO A 83 47.24 -1.83 18.60
CA PRO A 83 46.99 -2.42 17.30
C PRO A 83 45.56 -2.10 16.85
N THR A 84 45.38 -1.40 15.75
CA THR A 84 44.07 -0.95 15.25
C THR A 84 43.12 -2.11 14.87
N PHE A 85 43.69 -3.27 14.49
CA PHE A 85 42.96 -4.43 14.00
C PHE A 85 42.89 -5.58 15.03
N ALA A 86 43.71 -5.55 16.09
CA ALA A 86 43.71 -6.57 17.13
C ALA A 86 42.41 -6.55 17.93
N ALA A 87 41.88 -7.73 18.20
CA ALA A 87 40.70 -7.88 19.02
C ALA A 87 41.03 -7.65 20.51
N PRO A 88 40.07 -7.17 21.34
CA PRO A 88 40.33 -6.87 22.76
C PRO A 88 40.93 -8.04 23.55
N GLU A 89 40.53 -9.27 23.28
CA GLU A 89 41.07 -10.47 23.91
C GLU A 89 42.55 -10.68 23.64
N GLN A 90 43.05 -10.31 22.45
CA GLN A 90 44.48 -10.41 22.12
C GLN A 90 45.35 -9.41 22.89
N LEU A 91 44.72 -8.40 23.49
CA LEU A 91 45.38 -7.36 24.26
C LEU A 91 45.45 -7.70 25.75
N THR A 92 45.03 -8.90 26.14
CA THR A 92 45.07 -9.38 27.53
C THR A 92 46.05 -10.52 27.67
N GLU A 93 46.73 -10.62 28.82
CA GLU A 93 47.79 -11.59 29.07
C GLU A 93 47.33 -13.07 28.95
N ASN A 94 46.08 -13.34 29.25
CA ASN A 94 45.48 -14.68 29.19
C ASN A 94 44.38 -14.79 28.12
N GLY A 95 44.39 -13.93 27.12
CA GLY A 95 43.36 -13.91 26.08
C GLY A 95 43.53 -15.11 25.15
N GLN A 96 42.44 -15.82 24.90
CA GLN A 96 42.42 -16.90 23.93
C GLN A 96 41.84 -16.41 22.61
N SER A 97 42.64 -16.58 21.55
CA SER A 97 42.21 -16.27 20.19
C SER A 97 41.45 -17.45 19.58
N ASP A 98 40.34 -17.17 18.95
CA ASP A 98 39.59 -18.13 18.13
C ASP A 98 39.15 -17.47 16.80
N CYS A 99 38.36 -18.16 16.00
CA CYS A 99 37.85 -17.63 14.72
C CYS A 99 37.10 -16.28 14.84
N ARG A 100 36.60 -15.92 16.04
CA ARG A 100 35.93 -14.64 16.32
C ARG A 100 36.94 -13.49 16.46
N THR A 101 38.19 -13.77 16.71
CA THR A 101 39.29 -12.79 16.66
C THR A 101 39.50 -12.28 15.24
N ASP A 102 39.55 -13.19 14.26
CA ASP A 102 39.61 -12.83 12.83
C ASP A 102 38.31 -12.09 12.37
N ILE A 103 37.15 -12.44 12.92
CA ILE A 103 35.89 -11.73 12.64
C ILE A 103 35.94 -10.27 13.12
N TYR A 104 36.59 -10.01 14.27
CA TYR A 104 36.82 -8.63 14.74
C TYR A 104 37.69 -7.84 13.76
N ALA A 105 38.82 -8.37 13.38
CA ALA A 105 39.73 -7.76 12.42
C ALA A 105 39.08 -7.54 11.06
N LEU A 106 38.35 -8.56 10.57
CA LEU A 106 37.57 -8.46 9.33
C LEU A 106 36.52 -7.35 9.41
N GLY A 107 35.88 -7.16 10.58
CA GLY A 107 34.97 -6.04 10.81
C GLY A 107 35.63 -4.66 10.57
N LYS A 108 36.87 -4.50 11.06
CA LYS A 108 37.68 -3.30 10.83
C LYS A 108 38.04 -3.13 9.35
N ILE A 109 38.37 -4.22 8.66
CA ILE A 109 38.67 -4.22 7.23
C ILE A 109 37.41 -3.87 6.41
N ILE A 110 36.24 -4.39 6.77
CA ILE A 110 34.96 -4.02 6.13
C ILE A 110 34.70 -2.53 6.29
N GLN A 111 34.96 -1.95 7.46
CA GLN A 111 34.84 -0.52 7.70
C GLN A 111 35.79 0.29 6.82
N LEU A 112 37.02 -0.18 6.61
CA LEU A 112 38.00 0.45 5.73
C LEU A 112 37.57 0.39 4.24
N LEU A 113 37.08 -0.79 3.79
CA LEU A 113 36.61 -0.99 2.44
C LEU A 113 35.33 -0.20 2.14
N PHE A 114 34.42 -0.07 3.12
CA PHE A 114 33.09 0.51 2.98
C PHE A 114 32.72 1.39 4.18
N PRO A 115 33.25 2.62 4.30
CA PRO A 115 33.08 3.47 5.49
C PRO A 115 31.61 3.77 5.87
N HIS A 116 30.72 3.79 4.89
CA HIS A 116 29.30 4.16 5.10
C HIS A 116 28.32 2.97 4.95
N ARG A 117 28.82 1.82 4.48
CA ARG A 117 28.00 0.60 4.29
C ARG A 117 28.25 -0.38 5.43
N PHE A 118 27.34 -1.31 5.59
CA PHE A 118 27.46 -2.43 6.55
C PHE A 118 27.64 -2.03 8.03
N ARG A 119 27.24 -0.81 8.42
CA ARG A 119 27.43 -0.29 9.80
C ARG A 119 26.96 -1.28 10.89
N CYS A 120 25.79 -1.89 10.71
CA CYS A 120 25.27 -2.89 11.67
C CYS A 120 26.14 -4.16 11.72
N VAL A 121 26.66 -4.60 10.55
CA VAL A 121 27.55 -5.76 10.44
C VAL A 121 28.86 -5.45 11.14
N VAL A 122 29.49 -4.33 10.81
CA VAL A 122 30.74 -3.84 11.44
C VAL A 122 30.58 -3.76 12.95
N ARG A 123 29.53 -3.07 13.43
CA ARG A 123 29.27 -2.93 14.88
C ARG A 123 29.19 -4.28 15.59
N ARG A 124 28.58 -5.29 14.94
CA ARG A 124 28.51 -6.64 15.54
C ARG A 124 29.85 -7.37 15.47
N CYS A 125 30.61 -7.25 14.38
CA CYS A 125 31.96 -7.82 14.30
C CYS A 125 32.88 -7.25 15.38
N THR A 126 32.82 -5.95 15.64
CA THR A 126 33.74 -5.22 16.51
C THR A 126 33.26 -5.11 17.97
N GLN A 127 32.36 -6.00 18.41
CA GLN A 127 31.96 -6.09 19.81
C GLN A 127 33.17 -6.49 20.69
N ALA A 128 33.30 -5.85 21.85
CA ALA A 128 34.39 -6.15 22.78
C ALA A 128 34.34 -7.61 23.24
N ASN A 129 33.15 -8.10 23.63
CA ASN A 129 32.97 -9.50 23.99
C ASN A 129 32.81 -10.34 22.71
N ALA A 130 33.69 -11.30 22.51
CA ALA A 130 33.70 -12.25 21.40
C ALA A 130 32.38 -13.03 21.27
N ALA A 131 31.69 -13.31 22.38
CA ALA A 131 30.43 -14.05 22.38
C ALA A 131 29.27 -13.23 21.66
N HIS A 132 29.37 -11.92 21.62
CA HIS A 132 28.39 -11.05 20.97
C HIS A 132 28.66 -10.82 19.47
N ARG A 133 29.80 -11.29 18.95
CA ARG A 133 30.13 -11.24 17.52
C ARG A 133 29.39 -12.33 16.75
N TYR A 134 29.63 -12.42 15.46
CA TYR A 134 29.20 -13.58 14.68
C TYR A 134 30.00 -14.82 15.14
N ALA A 135 29.33 -15.95 15.25
CA ALA A 135 30.00 -17.17 15.73
C ALA A 135 30.97 -17.77 14.70
N ASN A 136 30.73 -17.49 13.40
CA ASN A 136 31.56 -17.97 12.30
C ASN A 136 31.41 -17.07 11.05
N ILE A 137 32.31 -17.30 10.11
CA ILE A 137 32.32 -16.54 8.81
C ILE A 137 31.03 -16.72 8.00
N LEU A 138 30.40 -17.90 8.08
CA LEU A 138 29.18 -18.18 7.37
C LEU A 138 28.00 -17.28 7.83
N GLN A 139 27.91 -17.06 9.16
CA GLN A 139 26.91 -16.11 9.71
C GLN A 139 27.18 -14.67 9.25
N LEU A 140 28.44 -14.26 9.25
CA LEU A 140 28.85 -12.94 8.76
C LEU A 140 28.52 -12.76 7.27
N ARG A 141 28.83 -13.75 6.43
CA ARG A 141 28.50 -13.77 4.99
C ARG A 141 26.99 -13.60 4.75
N ARG A 142 26.16 -14.30 5.52
CA ARG A 142 24.70 -14.18 5.47
C ARG A 142 24.24 -12.76 5.85
N ALA A 143 24.84 -12.17 6.88
CA ALA A 143 24.52 -10.80 7.31
C ALA A 143 24.88 -9.75 6.25
N ILE A 144 26.03 -9.87 5.59
CA ILE A 144 26.46 -9.02 4.49
C ILE A 144 25.48 -9.11 3.30
N ARG A 145 25.06 -10.34 2.93
CA ARG A 145 24.07 -10.55 1.86
C ARG A 145 22.74 -9.87 2.18
N ARG A 146 22.22 -10.04 3.40
CA ARG A 146 20.97 -9.39 3.83
C ARG A 146 21.09 -7.88 3.81
N ALA A 147 22.20 -7.32 4.31
CA ALA A 147 22.42 -5.88 4.29
C ALA A 147 22.48 -5.29 2.88
N LYS A 148 22.89 -6.08 1.87
CA LYS A 148 22.88 -5.69 0.46
C LYS A 148 21.46 -5.65 -0.13
N SER A 149 20.59 -6.58 0.25
CA SER A 149 19.24 -6.73 -0.31
C SER A 149 18.22 -5.80 0.33
N TYR A 150 18.47 -5.32 1.56
CA TYR A 150 17.52 -4.52 2.33
C TYR A 150 17.02 -3.25 1.61
N PRO A 151 17.87 -2.41 0.98
CA PRO A 151 17.39 -1.21 0.29
C PRO A 151 16.50 -1.53 -0.92
N ILE A 152 16.76 -2.62 -1.63
CA ILE A 152 15.96 -3.05 -2.78
C ILE A 152 14.56 -3.47 -2.33
N VAL A 153 14.48 -4.25 -1.25
CA VAL A 153 13.19 -4.67 -0.68
C VAL A 153 12.37 -3.46 -0.21
N LEU A 154 13.02 -2.49 0.43
CA LEU A 154 12.36 -1.26 0.87
C LEU A 154 11.77 -0.48 -0.33
N ILE A 155 12.53 -0.32 -1.40
CA ILE A 155 12.07 0.35 -2.63
C ILE A 155 10.87 -0.39 -3.24
N ILE A 156 10.93 -1.71 -3.33
CA ILE A 156 9.81 -2.51 -3.84
C ILE A 156 8.55 -2.32 -2.96
N CYS A 157 8.70 -2.39 -1.64
CA CYS A 157 7.58 -2.19 -0.71
C CYS A 157 6.97 -0.79 -0.84
N THR A 158 7.79 0.26 -0.96
CA THR A 158 7.28 1.64 -1.15
C THR A 158 6.57 1.81 -2.48
N LEU A 159 7.06 1.21 -3.56
CA LEU A 159 6.39 1.22 -4.86
C LEU A 159 5.04 0.48 -4.82
N LEU A 160 5.00 -0.70 -4.20
CA LEU A 160 3.75 -1.46 -4.04
C LEU A 160 2.72 -0.69 -3.20
N MET A 161 3.15 -0.04 -2.12
CA MET A 161 2.29 0.84 -1.32
C MET A 161 1.75 2.02 -2.15
N ALA A 162 2.59 2.68 -2.95
CA ALA A 162 2.16 3.79 -3.81
C ALA A 162 1.15 3.32 -4.87
N ILE A 163 1.39 2.17 -5.50
CA ILE A 163 0.45 1.56 -6.46
C ILE A 163 -0.88 1.23 -5.79
N SER A 164 -0.87 0.65 -4.59
CA SER A 164 -2.11 0.32 -3.87
C SER A 164 -2.91 1.56 -3.50
N LEU A 165 -2.27 2.64 -3.06
CA LEU A 165 -2.91 3.92 -2.75
C LEU A 165 -3.62 4.56 -3.96
N ILE A 166 -3.14 4.31 -5.17
CA ILE A 166 -3.74 4.83 -6.41
C ILE A 166 -4.81 3.87 -6.94
N CYS A 167 -4.51 2.58 -6.99
CA CYS A 167 -5.38 1.58 -7.62
C CYS A 167 -6.63 1.25 -6.79
N VAL A 168 -6.50 1.15 -5.46
CA VAL A 168 -7.63 0.76 -4.60
C VAL A 168 -8.79 1.76 -4.71
N PRO A 169 -8.59 3.09 -4.53
CA PRO A 169 -9.69 4.05 -4.66
C PRO A 169 -10.30 4.08 -6.05
N THR A 170 -9.49 3.94 -7.12
CA THR A 170 -10.01 3.95 -8.49
C THR A 170 -10.86 2.72 -8.81
N VAL A 171 -10.48 1.55 -8.31
CA VAL A 171 -11.28 0.33 -8.45
C VAL A 171 -12.57 0.44 -7.63
N GLN A 172 -12.47 0.92 -6.38
CA GLN A 172 -13.63 1.14 -5.53
C GLN A 172 -14.63 2.08 -6.17
N GLN A 173 -14.19 3.24 -6.68
CA GLN A 173 -15.04 4.20 -7.36
C GLN A 173 -15.74 3.59 -8.58
N ARG A 174 -15.07 2.76 -9.37
CA ARG A 174 -15.68 2.04 -10.50
C ARG A 174 -16.74 1.05 -10.06
N LEU A 175 -16.48 0.31 -8.98
CA LEU A 175 -17.44 -0.63 -8.41
C LEU A 175 -18.67 0.10 -7.87
N ASP A 176 -18.47 1.22 -7.17
CA ASP A 176 -19.58 2.03 -6.64
C ASP A 176 -20.44 2.59 -7.78
N MET A 177 -19.82 3.12 -8.84
CA MET A 177 -20.54 3.59 -10.03
C MET A 177 -21.31 2.47 -10.74
N ALA A 178 -20.71 1.29 -10.87
CA ALA A 178 -21.39 0.14 -11.48
C ALA A 178 -22.58 -0.33 -10.64
N THR A 179 -22.44 -0.34 -9.32
CA THR A 179 -23.50 -0.70 -8.37
C THR A 179 -24.64 0.30 -8.42
N GLN A 180 -24.32 1.61 -8.45
CA GLN A 180 -25.32 2.69 -8.59
C GLN A 180 -26.07 2.60 -9.92
N ALA A 181 -25.34 2.37 -11.02
CA ALA A 181 -25.97 2.22 -12.35
C ALA A 181 -26.91 1.00 -12.39
N GLN A 182 -26.52 -0.10 -11.76
CA GLN A 182 -27.37 -1.28 -11.66
C GLN A 182 -28.62 -1.02 -10.82
N GLN A 183 -28.46 -0.30 -9.71
CA GLN A 183 -29.59 0.09 -8.85
C GLN A 183 -30.57 1.01 -9.57
N GLN A 184 -30.06 2.03 -10.26
CA GLN A 184 -30.89 2.94 -11.07
C GLN A 184 -31.66 2.20 -12.17
N ALA A 185 -31.00 1.30 -12.89
CA ALA A 185 -31.66 0.51 -13.92
C ALA A 185 -32.74 -0.42 -13.34
N TYR A 186 -32.53 -0.95 -12.15
CA TYR A 186 -33.51 -1.75 -11.44
C TYR A 186 -34.74 -0.89 -11.04
N GLU A 187 -34.54 0.28 -10.46
CA GLU A 187 -35.57 1.22 -10.06
C GLU A 187 -36.37 1.68 -11.28
N GLU A 188 -35.71 2.08 -12.36
CA GLU A 188 -36.34 2.48 -13.61
C GLU A 188 -37.19 1.34 -14.22
N ALA A 189 -36.72 0.09 -14.19
CA ALA A 189 -37.48 -1.05 -14.67
C ALA A 189 -38.78 -1.30 -13.90
N ILE A 190 -38.82 -0.92 -12.61
CA ILE A 190 -40.04 -1.02 -11.80
C ILE A 190 -40.97 0.17 -12.02
N LEU A 191 -40.41 1.38 -12.09
CA LEU A 191 -41.19 2.61 -12.16
C LEU A 191 -41.71 2.91 -13.58
N ALA A 192 -40.99 2.52 -14.64
CA ALA A 192 -41.42 2.82 -16.02
C ALA A 192 -42.84 2.34 -16.35
N PRO A 193 -43.28 1.12 -16.07
CA PRO A 193 -44.65 0.69 -16.34
C PRO A 193 -45.67 1.39 -15.46
N ILE A 194 -45.31 1.86 -14.29
CA ILE A 194 -46.15 2.62 -13.37
C ILE A 194 -46.36 4.03 -13.95
N HIS A 195 -45.31 4.69 -14.38
CA HIS A 195 -45.37 6.01 -15.03
C HIS A 195 -46.17 5.95 -16.32
N GLU A 196 -45.95 4.91 -17.15
CA GLU A 196 -46.75 4.76 -18.39
C GLU A 196 -48.25 4.67 -18.09
N SER A 197 -48.63 3.98 -17.01
CA SER A 197 -50.01 3.87 -16.59
C SER A 197 -50.58 5.22 -16.08
N TYR A 198 -49.77 5.94 -15.26
CA TYR A 198 -50.17 7.29 -14.80
C TYR A 198 -50.28 8.26 -15.95
N ASP A 199 -49.36 8.25 -16.89
CA ASP A 199 -49.38 9.09 -18.08
C ASP A 199 -50.59 8.78 -18.99
N SER A 200 -50.97 7.50 -19.09
CA SER A 200 -52.17 7.10 -19.84
C SER A 200 -53.44 7.71 -19.24
N VAL A 201 -53.60 7.63 -17.91
CA VAL A 201 -54.71 8.27 -17.19
C VAL A 201 -54.66 9.78 -17.36
N PHE A 202 -53.48 10.39 -17.18
CA PHE A 202 -53.27 11.81 -17.36
C PHE A 202 -53.67 12.27 -18.76
N CYS A 203 -53.24 11.59 -19.81
CA CYS A 203 -53.59 11.93 -21.21
C CYS A 203 -55.12 11.84 -21.46
N ALA A 204 -55.78 10.81 -20.93
CA ALA A 204 -57.24 10.67 -21.05
C ALA A 204 -57.98 11.85 -20.40
N TYR A 205 -57.55 12.26 -19.21
CA TYR A 205 -58.14 13.41 -18.51
C TYR A 205 -57.81 14.74 -19.21
N ARG A 206 -56.58 14.93 -19.67
CA ARG A 206 -56.12 16.09 -20.44
C ARG A 206 -56.97 16.26 -21.68
N ASP A 207 -57.13 15.21 -22.50
CA ASP A 207 -57.83 15.26 -23.76
C ASP A 207 -59.34 15.52 -23.53
N SER A 208 -59.90 15.00 -22.46
CA SER A 208 -61.26 15.29 -22.04
C SER A 208 -61.46 16.76 -21.63
N LEU A 209 -60.49 17.29 -20.82
CA LEU A 209 -60.55 18.70 -20.39
C LEU A 209 -60.43 19.69 -21.56
N MET A 210 -59.65 19.39 -22.57
CA MET A 210 -59.52 20.24 -23.77
C MET A 210 -60.80 20.35 -24.60
N ASN A 211 -61.70 19.38 -24.48
CA ASN A 211 -62.95 19.30 -25.22
C ASN A 211 -64.17 19.86 -24.47
N ILE A 212 -64.02 20.37 -23.22
CA ILE A 212 -65.12 20.90 -22.41
C ILE A 212 -65.36 22.35 -22.74
N PRO A 213 -66.63 22.75 -23.04
CA PRO A 213 -66.98 24.17 -23.29
C PRO A 213 -66.82 25.01 -22.01
N TYR A 214 -66.51 26.28 -22.20
CA TYR A 214 -65.97 27.31 -21.32
C TYR A 214 -66.69 27.68 -20.01
N HIS A 215 -67.75 27.01 -19.56
CA HIS A 215 -68.68 27.54 -18.56
C HIS A 215 -68.87 26.77 -17.27
N TYR A 216 -67.89 25.88 -16.84
CA TYR A 216 -68.12 25.07 -15.66
C TYR A 216 -66.95 25.06 -14.66
N GLN A 217 -66.91 25.99 -13.71
CA GLN A 217 -65.99 25.98 -12.56
C GLN A 217 -66.25 24.77 -11.63
N GLU A 218 -67.50 24.36 -11.41
CA GLU A 218 -67.88 23.17 -10.63
C GLU A 218 -67.42 21.86 -11.29
N PHE A 219 -67.33 21.85 -12.60
CA PHE A 219 -66.97 20.67 -13.35
C PHE A 219 -65.44 20.34 -13.20
N THR A 220 -64.59 21.38 -13.16
CA THR A 220 -63.13 21.19 -12.99
C THR A 220 -62.75 20.60 -11.66
N THR A 221 -63.39 20.96 -10.55
CA THR A 221 -63.13 20.37 -9.22
C THR A 221 -63.55 18.91 -9.15
N THR A 222 -64.69 18.56 -9.71
CA THR A 222 -65.17 17.18 -9.79
C THR A 222 -64.25 16.33 -10.68
N TYR A 223 -63.74 16.89 -11.76
CA TYR A 223 -62.89 16.22 -12.71
C TYR A 223 -61.50 15.96 -12.17
N LEU A 224 -60.91 16.93 -11.47
CA LEU A 224 -59.65 16.76 -10.76
C LEU A 224 -59.77 15.77 -9.60
N GLY A 225 -60.93 15.76 -8.91
CA GLY A 225 -61.21 14.75 -7.88
C GLY A 225 -61.32 13.32 -8.45
N ALA A 226 -61.92 13.18 -9.65
CA ALA A 226 -61.97 11.89 -10.33
C ALA A 226 -60.57 11.44 -10.81
N PHE A 227 -59.77 12.34 -11.39
CA PHE A 227 -58.38 12.08 -11.74
C PHE A 227 -57.56 11.60 -10.54
N ALA A 228 -57.63 12.33 -9.42
CA ALA A 228 -56.94 11.96 -8.19
C ALA A 228 -57.35 10.56 -7.68
N ASN A 229 -58.66 10.23 -7.76
CA ASN A 229 -59.17 8.94 -7.36
C ASN A 229 -58.66 7.79 -8.24
N ASP A 230 -58.58 7.99 -9.56
CA ASP A 230 -58.10 7.00 -10.51
C ASP A 230 -56.60 6.75 -10.35
N ILE A 231 -55.79 7.81 -10.21
CA ILE A 231 -54.37 7.71 -9.92
C ILE A 231 -54.12 7.00 -8.58
N ASN A 232 -54.88 7.35 -7.53
CA ASN A 232 -54.79 6.70 -6.23
C ASN A 232 -55.21 5.21 -6.29
N THR A 233 -56.14 4.87 -7.16
CA THR A 233 -56.52 3.46 -7.36
C THR A 233 -55.40 2.66 -8.02
N LEU A 234 -54.77 3.22 -9.05
CA LEU A 234 -53.58 2.63 -9.67
C LEU A 234 -52.43 2.49 -8.68
N PHE A 235 -52.14 3.55 -7.92
CA PHE A 235 -51.10 3.53 -6.89
C PHE A 235 -51.31 2.37 -5.90
N ARG A 236 -52.53 2.18 -5.39
CA ARG A 236 -52.87 1.06 -4.50
C ARG A 236 -52.68 -0.29 -5.17
N GLN A 237 -53.04 -0.43 -6.45
CA GLN A 237 -52.84 -1.67 -7.20
C GLN A 237 -51.35 -2.02 -7.30
N TYR A 238 -50.52 -1.01 -7.62
CA TYR A 238 -49.06 -1.18 -7.72
C TYR A 238 -48.43 -1.53 -6.34
N LEU A 239 -48.86 -0.88 -5.25
CA LEU A 239 -48.38 -1.22 -3.90
C LEU A 239 -48.73 -2.67 -3.50
N LEU A 240 -49.85 -3.20 -3.98
CA LEU A 240 -50.22 -4.60 -3.76
C LEU A 240 -49.42 -5.57 -4.63
N HIS A 241 -49.06 -5.14 -5.83
CA HIS A 241 -48.34 -5.97 -6.79
C HIS A 241 -46.83 -6.02 -6.48
N TYR A 242 -46.23 -4.92 -6.08
CA TYR A 242 -44.80 -4.78 -5.80
C TYR A 242 -44.54 -4.60 -4.30
N THR A 243 -44.87 -5.60 -3.50
CA THR A 243 -44.76 -5.54 -2.03
C THR A 243 -43.33 -5.33 -1.54
N GLU A 244 -42.34 -5.90 -2.23
CA GLU A 244 -40.91 -5.73 -1.89
C GLU A 244 -40.35 -4.35 -2.19
N ASN A 245 -40.97 -3.62 -3.13
CA ASN A 245 -40.53 -2.28 -3.59
C ASN A 245 -41.46 -1.16 -3.11
N ARG A 246 -42.23 -1.43 -2.06
CA ARG A 246 -43.25 -0.54 -1.55
C ARG A 246 -42.73 0.87 -1.25
N GLN A 247 -41.60 0.98 -0.57
CA GLN A 247 -41.00 2.27 -0.23
C GLN A 247 -40.61 3.08 -1.47
N LEU A 248 -40.01 2.42 -2.47
CA LEU A 248 -39.63 3.05 -3.73
C LEU A 248 -40.86 3.63 -4.45
N ILE A 249 -41.97 2.87 -4.51
CA ILE A 249 -43.20 3.30 -5.16
C ILE A 249 -43.87 4.43 -4.38
N GLU A 250 -43.84 4.42 -3.05
CA GLU A 250 -44.36 5.49 -2.21
C GLU A 250 -43.58 6.79 -2.40
N GLU A 251 -42.25 6.73 -2.42
CA GLU A 251 -41.38 7.89 -2.65
C GLU A 251 -41.57 8.48 -4.08
N ASP A 252 -41.64 7.59 -5.06
CA ASP A 252 -41.91 8.00 -6.44
C ASP A 252 -43.30 8.66 -6.61
N TYR A 253 -44.32 8.05 -6.06
CA TYR A 253 -45.67 8.63 -6.11
C TYR A 253 -45.76 10.03 -5.51
N LEU A 254 -45.06 10.27 -4.38
CA LEU A 254 -45.01 11.59 -3.73
C LEU A 254 -44.33 12.65 -4.57
N SER A 255 -43.42 12.26 -5.47
CA SER A 255 -42.74 13.19 -6.39
C SER A 255 -43.45 13.35 -7.72
N TYR A 256 -43.99 12.29 -8.28
CA TYR A 256 -44.56 12.25 -9.63
C TYR A 256 -45.99 12.74 -9.70
N TYR A 257 -46.85 12.33 -8.76
CA TYR A 257 -48.24 12.71 -8.73
C TYR A 257 -48.47 14.25 -8.67
N PRO A 258 -47.81 15.02 -7.78
CA PRO A 258 -47.96 16.46 -7.75
C PRO A 258 -47.60 17.14 -9.08
N HIS A 259 -46.60 16.58 -9.80
CA HIS A 259 -46.22 17.09 -11.11
C HIS A 259 -47.35 16.93 -12.16
N LEU A 260 -47.95 15.74 -12.21
CA LEU A 260 -49.09 15.47 -13.10
C LEU A 260 -50.32 16.34 -12.75
N ALA A 261 -50.64 16.45 -11.47
CA ALA A 261 -51.74 17.29 -11.00
C ALA A 261 -51.51 18.75 -11.33
N TYR A 262 -50.29 19.27 -11.17
CA TYR A 262 -49.93 20.63 -11.57
C TYR A 262 -50.08 20.84 -13.07
N GLN A 263 -49.58 19.93 -13.91
CA GLN A 263 -49.73 20.02 -15.36
C GLN A 263 -51.19 20.05 -15.78
N LEU A 264 -52.04 19.16 -15.18
CA LEU A 264 -53.43 19.07 -15.48
C LEU A 264 -54.18 20.39 -15.11
N SER A 265 -53.81 21.02 -14.01
CA SER A 265 -54.39 22.28 -13.55
C SER A 265 -54.02 23.47 -14.42
N HIS A 266 -52.96 23.40 -15.24
CA HIS A 266 -52.44 24.47 -16.09
C HIS A 266 -52.71 24.27 -17.58
N ILE A 267 -53.52 23.30 -17.96
CA ILE A 267 -53.84 23.00 -19.36
C ILE A 267 -54.63 24.16 -20.01
N HIS A 268 -55.40 24.91 -19.24
CA HIS A 268 -56.19 26.03 -19.76
C HIS A 268 -55.47 27.37 -19.57
N PRO A 269 -54.98 28.02 -20.63
CA PRO A 269 -54.14 29.23 -20.54
C PRO A 269 -54.82 30.46 -19.96
N GLU A 270 -56.14 30.50 -19.89
CA GLU A 270 -56.89 31.66 -19.40
C GLU A 270 -57.21 31.62 -17.89
N TYR A 271 -56.90 30.49 -17.19
CA TYR A 271 -57.10 30.34 -15.75
C TYR A 271 -55.92 29.70 -15.03
N PRO A 272 -54.70 30.29 -15.09
CA PRO A 272 -53.51 29.67 -14.53
C PRO A 272 -53.43 29.66 -12.99
N SER A 273 -54.36 30.33 -12.29
CA SER A 273 -54.15 30.63 -10.87
C SER A 273 -55.21 30.12 -9.89
N ILE A 274 -56.23 29.38 -10.35
CA ILE A 274 -57.36 29.05 -9.45
C ILE A 274 -57.22 27.73 -8.71
N PHE A 275 -56.36 26.83 -9.15
CA PHE A 275 -56.51 25.44 -8.73
C PHE A 275 -55.41 24.78 -7.92
N PHE A 276 -54.20 25.27 -7.83
CA PHE A 276 -53.21 24.70 -6.89
C PHE A 276 -52.13 25.72 -6.56
N SER A 277 -52.16 26.23 -5.32
CA SER A 277 -50.94 26.67 -4.67
C SER A 277 -50.14 25.40 -4.24
N PRO A 278 -48.80 25.34 -4.42
CA PRO A 278 -47.96 24.27 -3.84
C PRO A 278 -48.08 24.16 -2.32
N ALA A 279 -48.79 25.10 -1.69
CA ALA A 279 -49.11 25.16 -0.28
C ALA A 279 -50.55 24.72 0.04
N ASP A 280 -51.22 24.00 -0.87
CA ASP A 280 -52.57 23.54 -0.58
C ASP A 280 -52.51 22.35 0.40
N THR A 281 -52.58 22.71 1.68
CA THR A 281 -52.60 21.80 2.84
C THR A 281 -53.62 20.67 2.71
N ALA A 282 -54.71 20.91 1.97
CA ALA A 282 -55.76 19.91 1.76
C ALA A 282 -55.29 18.71 0.89
N ALA A 283 -54.43 18.94 -0.11
CA ALA A 283 -53.89 17.85 -0.92
C ALA A 283 -52.85 17.03 -0.12
N GLN A 284 -52.05 17.72 0.67
CA GLN A 284 -51.07 17.12 1.57
C GLN A 284 -51.77 16.35 2.69
N GLU A 285 -52.80 16.92 3.33
CA GLU A 285 -53.62 16.24 4.35
C GLU A 285 -54.35 15.04 3.79
N ALA A 286 -54.89 15.10 2.59
CA ALA A 286 -55.53 13.96 1.92
C ALA A 286 -54.54 12.85 1.63
N LEU A 287 -53.28 13.20 1.25
CA LEU A 287 -52.19 12.27 1.02
C LEU A 287 -51.73 11.62 2.34
N ASP A 288 -51.52 12.41 3.40
CA ASP A 288 -51.14 11.93 4.74
C ASP A 288 -52.23 11.01 5.36
N LEU A 289 -53.49 11.33 5.17
CA LEU A 289 -54.62 10.48 5.59
C LEU A 289 -54.65 9.17 4.79
N LEU A 290 -54.29 9.22 3.52
CA LEU A 290 -54.24 8.04 2.66
C LEU A 290 -53.06 7.13 3.05
N LEU A 291 -51.89 7.71 3.34
CA LEU A 291 -50.74 6.99 3.84
C LEU A 291 -50.94 6.43 5.25
N GLN A 292 -51.68 7.12 6.13
CA GLN A 292 -52.06 6.60 7.45
C GLN A 292 -53.02 5.39 7.37
N ARG A 293 -53.93 5.36 6.36
CA ARG A 293 -54.86 4.24 6.15
C ARG A 293 -54.20 3.02 5.49
N LEU A 294 -53.00 3.19 4.88
CA LEU A 294 -52.24 2.15 4.21
C LEU A 294 -51.18 1.52 5.13
N ARG A 295 -50.90 2.14 6.28
CA ARG A 295 -50.14 1.54 7.39
C ARG A 295 -51.04 0.73 8.28
#